data_1e62b100a62a4753c36132b7862e5737
#
_entry.id   1e62b100a62a4753c36132b7862e5737
#
_cell.length_a   1.000
_cell.length_b   1.000
_cell.length_c   1.000
_cell.angle_alpha   90.00
_cell.angle_beta   90.00
_cell.angle_gamma   90.00
#
_symmetry.space_group_name_H-M   'P 1'
#
loop_
_entity.id
_entity.type
_entity.pdbx_description
1 polymer ?
#
loop_
_entity_poly.entity_id
_entity_poly.type
_entity_poly.pdbx_seq_one_letter_code
_entity_poly.pdbx_strand_id
1 'polypeptide(L)'
;MNLPASLNKTPLYEWHAAHGGRMVDFAGWALPIQYTSIIEEHNAIRNAAGIADISHMGRLRFEGPGAAVFLAELLTRRVADMALGQIRYSLITNEQGGIIDDVLVGYYHDEFGQPFYVLVVN
;
A
#
# COMPACT_ATOMS: atom_id res chain seq x y z
N MET A 1 -0.79 -27.09 -1.30
CA MET A 1 0.67 -26.80 -1.22
C MET A 1 0.93 -26.21 0.16
N ASN A 2 1.88 -26.76 0.90
CA ASN A 2 2.27 -26.15 2.18
C ASN A 2 3.16 -24.94 1.88
N LEU A 3 2.78 -23.77 2.38
CA LEU A 3 3.62 -22.58 2.32
C LEU A 3 4.87 -22.76 3.21
N PRO A 4 6.02 -22.16 2.85
CA PRO A 4 7.18 -22.14 3.72
C PRO A 4 6.85 -21.54 5.09
N ALA A 5 7.34 -22.16 6.16
CA ALA A 5 7.11 -21.68 7.53
C ALA A 5 7.77 -20.32 7.83
N SER A 6 8.63 -19.86 6.94
CA SER A 6 9.39 -18.60 7.07
C SER A 6 8.66 -17.35 6.54
N LEU A 7 7.48 -17.50 5.93
CA LEU A 7 6.73 -16.35 5.41
C LEU A 7 6.16 -15.49 6.54
N ASN A 8 6.22 -14.17 6.33
CA ASN A 8 5.54 -13.22 7.21
C ASN A 8 4.02 -13.42 7.12
N LYS A 9 3.32 -13.13 8.21
CA LYS A 9 1.87 -13.24 8.29
C LYS A 9 1.26 -11.90 8.67
N THR A 10 0.17 -11.53 8.00
CA THR A 10 -0.65 -10.39 8.41
C THR A 10 -1.47 -10.74 9.66
N PRO A 11 -2.01 -9.75 10.38
CA PRO A 11 -2.94 -9.99 11.48
C PRO A 11 -4.19 -10.81 11.07
N LEU A 12 -4.56 -10.80 9.78
CA LEU A 12 -5.71 -11.51 9.24
C LEU A 12 -5.39 -12.89 8.67
N TYR A 13 -4.13 -13.35 8.75
CA TYR A 13 -3.71 -14.62 8.15
C TYR A 13 -4.60 -15.81 8.53
N GLU A 14 -4.86 -15.99 9.82
CA GLU A 14 -5.69 -17.13 10.29
C GLU A 14 -7.14 -17.01 9.81
N TRP A 15 -7.66 -15.78 9.72
CA TRP A 15 -8.98 -15.52 9.17
C TRP A 15 -9.04 -15.91 7.67
N HIS A 16 -8.05 -15.49 6.87
CA HIS A 16 -7.96 -15.82 5.45
C HIS A 16 -7.95 -17.35 5.23
N ALA A 17 -7.12 -18.07 6.00
CA ALA A 17 -7.00 -19.51 5.91
C ALA A 17 -8.30 -20.22 6.29
N ALA A 18 -8.98 -19.76 7.37
CA ALA A 18 -10.23 -20.33 7.85
C ALA A 18 -11.42 -20.06 6.90
N HIS A 19 -11.37 -19.00 6.09
CA HIS A 19 -12.45 -18.60 5.18
C HIS A 19 -12.19 -18.97 3.71
N GLY A 20 -11.33 -19.94 3.46
CA GLY A 20 -11.11 -20.50 2.11
C GLY A 20 -10.16 -19.69 1.24
N GLY A 21 -9.41 -18.74 1.81
CA GLY A 21 -8.36 -18.02 1.09
C GLY A 21 -7.30 -18.99 0.54
N ARG A 22 -7.08 -18.96 -0.76
CA ARG A 22 -5.97 -19.68 -1.40
C ARG A 22 -4.68 -18.93 -1.13
N MET A 23 -4.00 -19.33 -0.05
CA MET A 23 -2.78 -18.68 0.42
C MET A 23 -1.60 -18.96 -0.51
N VAL A 24 -0.82 -17.92 -0.82
CA VAL A 24 0.40 -17.97 -1.65
C VAL A 24 1.53 -17.20 -1.00
N ASP A 25 2.76 -17.42 -1.48
CA ASP A 25 3.89 -16.52 -1.20
C ASP A 25 3.75 -15.28 -2.09
N PHE A 26 3.51 -14.15 -1.45
CA PHE A 26 3.45 -12.85 -2.09
C PHE A 26 4.55 -11.96 -1.51
N ALA A 27 5.69 -11.91 -2.20
CA ALA A 27 6.86 -11.12 -1.80
C ALA A 27 7.29 -11.37 -0.34
N GLY A 28 7.32 -12.64 0.07
CA GLY A 28 7.72 -13.06 1.43
C GLY A 28 6.59 -13.00 2.47
N TRP A 29 5.35 -12.71 2.04
CA TRP A 29 4.16 -12.74 2.88
C TRP A 29 3.21 -13.86 2.48
N ALA A 30 2.59 -14.50 3.46
CA ALA A 30 1.51 -15.44 3.22
C ALA A 30 0.19 -14.66 3.06
N LEU A 31 -0.25 -14.47 1.81
CA LEU A 31 -1.45 -13.73 1.46
C LEU A 31 -2.42 -14.55 0.61
N PRO A 32 -3.74 -14.30 0.68
CA PRO A 32 -4.70 -14.96 -0.20
C PRO A 32 -4.68 -14.34 -1.60
N ILE A 33 -4.51 -15.18 -2.63
CA ILE A 33 -4.60 -14.75 -4.03
C ILE A 33 -6.06 -14.69 -4.52
N GLN A 34 -6.93 -15.46 -3.91
CA GLN A 34 -8.37 -15.52 -4.19
C GLN A 34 -9.10 -16.32 -3.09
N TYR A 35 -10.42 -16.18 -3.04
CA TYR A 35 -11.33 -17.00 -2.23
C TYR A 35 -12.21 -17.88 -3.11
N THR A 36 -12.86 -17.31 -4.11
CA THR A 36 -13.69 -18.03 -5.09
C THR A 36 -12.94 -18.18 -6.41
N SER A 37 -12.91 -17.12 -7.21
CA SER A 37 -12.10 -17.05 -8.42
C SER A 37 -11.66 -15.60 -8.69
N ILE A 38 -10.51 -15.45 -9.32
CA ILE A 38 -9.96 -14.13 -9.68
C ILE A 38 -10.96 -13.34 -10.52
N ILE A 39 -11.65 -13.99 -11.47
CA ILE A 39 -12.60 -13.32 -12.37
C ILE A 39 -13.86 -12.86 -11.62
N GLU A 40 -14.42 -13.70 -10.75
CA GLU A 40 -15.61 -13.35 -9.97
C GLU A 40 -15.31 -12.20 -8.99
N GLU A 41 -14.19 -12.27 -8.28
CA GLU A 41 -13.76 -11.25 -7.34
C GLU A 41 -13.44 -9.92 -8.06
N HIS A 42 -12.77 -9.98 -9.22
CA HIS A 42 -12.57 -8.80 -10.06
C HIS A 42 -13.91 -8.16 -10.48
N ASN A 43 -14.86 -8.98 -10.94
CA ASN A 43 -16.18 -8.50 -11.35
C ASN A 43 -16.97 -7.92 -10.17
N ALA A 44 -16.84 -8.49 -8.97
CA ALA A 44 -17.44 -7.93 -7.76
C ALA A 44 -16.89 -6.53 -7.45
N ILE A 45 -15.56 -6.34 -7.52
CA ILE A 45 -14.93 -5.03 -7.32
C ILE A 45 -15.38 -4.03 -8.38
N ARG A 46 -15.52 -4.45 -9.64
CA ARG A 46 -15.91 -3.56 -10.76
C ARG A 46 -17.38 -3.16 -10.74
N ASN A 47 -18.27 -4.02 -10.26
CA ASN A 47 -19.74 -3.84 -10.38
C ASN A 47 -20.42 -3.58 -9.02
N ALA A 48 -19.74 -3.78 -7.91
CA ALA A 48 -20.24 -3.58 -6.57
C ALA A 48 -19.13 -3.04 -5.62
N ALA A 49 -18.57 -3.88 -4.77
CA ALA A 49 -17.51 -3.52 -3.85
C ALA A 49 -16.58 -4.70 -3.58
N GLY A 50 -15.34 -4.41 -3.20
CA GLY A 50 -14.38 -5.38 -2.71
C GLY A 50 -13.56 -4.81 -1.56
N ILE A 51 -13.03 -5.71 -0.74
CA ILE A 51 -12.09 -5.37 0.34
C ILE A 51 -10.84 -6.23 0.20
N ALA A 52 -9.68 -5.66 0.45
CA ALA A 52 -8.40 -6.35 0.38
C ALA A 52 -7.59 -6.12 1.66
N ASP A 53 -6.90 -7.17 2.13
CA ASP A 53 -5.89 -7.05 3.19
C ASP A 53 -4.61 -6.47 2.62
N ILE A 54 -4.27 -5.25 3.05
CA ILE A 54 -3.04 -4.55 2.69
C ILE A 54 -2.13 -4.34 3.91
N SER A 55 -2.29 -5.13 4.96
CA SER A 55 -1.54 -4.98 6.21
C SER A 55 -0.05 -5.26 6.08
N HIS A 56 0.37 -5.90 4.98
CA HIS A 56 1.78 -6.11 4.64
C HIS A 56 2.52 -4.84 4.20
N MET A 57 1.78 -3.80 3.79
CA MET A 57 2.38 -2.55 3.30
C MET A 57 2.85 -1.66 4.45
N GLY A 58 4.03 -1.06 4.28
CA GLY A 58 4.59 -0.07 5.19
C GLY A 58 3.86 1.28 5.09
N ARG A 59 3.80 2.00 6.20
CA ARG A 59 3.23 3.35 6.28
C ARG A 59 4.21 4.27 6.98
N LEU A 60 4.74 5.25 6.24
CA LEU A 60 5.69 6.23 6.73
C LEU A 60 5.01 7.58 6.85
N ARG A 61 5.13 8.24 7.99
CA ARG A 61 4.60 9.58 8.23
C ARG A 61 5.74 10.59 8.13
N PHE A 62 5.49 11.65 7.34
CA PHE A 62 6.40 12.78 7.16
C PHE A 62 5.71 14.05 7.62
N GLU A 63 6.35 14.79 8.50
CA GLU A 63 5.81 16.03 9.07
C GLU A 63 6.92 17.08 9.25
N GLY A 64 6.48 18.32 9.49
CA GLY A 64 7.38 19.46 9.65
C GLY A 64 7.69 20.20 8.33
N PRO A 65 8.38 21.34 8.41
CA PRO A 65 8.49 22.30 7.31
C PRO A 65 9.28 21.77 6.10
N GLY A 66 10.10 20.74 6.26
CA GLY A 66 10.88 20.12 5.18
C GLY A 66 10.19 18.94 4.50
N ALA A 67 9.06 18.43 5.01
CA ALA A 67 8.45 17.20 4.53
C ALA A 67 8.06 17.26 3.04
N ALA A 68 7.42 18.35 2.61
CA ALA A 68 7.01 18.53 1.21
C ALA A 68 8.21 18.61 0.26
N VAL A 69 9.27 19.29 0.67
CA VAL A 69 10.51 19.46 -0.13
C VAL A 69 11.20 18.11 -0.28
N PHE A 70 11.40 17.40 0.83
CA PHE A 70 11.99 16.06 0.82
C PHE A 70 11.21 15.08 -0.08
N LEU A 71 9.89 15.05 0.04
CA LEU A 71 9.06 14.17 -0.79
C LEU A 71 9.05 14.59 -2.26
N ALA A 72 9.18 15.89 -2.56
CA ALA A 72 9.29 16.36 -3.95
C ALA A 72 10.60 15.95 -4.63
N GLU A 73 11.67 15.77 -3.86
CA GLU A 73 12.96 15.25 -4.35
C GLU A 73 12.97 13.72 -4.47
N LEU A 74 12.25 13.03 -3.58
CA LEU A 74 12.21 11.58 -3.54
C LEU A 74 11.26 10.97 -4.60
N LEU A 75 10.12 11.62 -4.84
CA LEU A 75 9.00 11.07 -5.61
C LEU A 75 8.98 11.61 -7.04
N THR A 76 8.63 10.76 -7.98
CA THR A 76 8.43 11.17 -9.38
C THR A 76 7.16 12.02 -9.57
N ARG A 77 6.23 11.98 -8.61
CA ARG A 77 4.98 12.75 -8.66
C ARG A 77 5.10 14.00 -7.80
N ARG A 78 4.62 15.13 -8.34
CA ARG A 78 4.58 16.37 -7.61
C ARG A 78 3.69 16.28 -6.36
N VAL A 79 4.15 16.80 -5.22
CA VAL A 79 3.42 16.76 -3.94
C VAL A 79 3.04 18.16 -3.43
N ALA A 80 3.73 19.23 -3.89
CA ALA A 80 3.55 20.58 -3.37
C ALA A 80 2.15 21.19 -3.65
N ASP A 81 1.42 20.67 -4.62
CA ASP A 81 0.09 21.14 -5.03
C ASP A 81 -1.03 20.16 -4.64
N MET A 82 -0.77 19.25 -3.70
CA MET A 82 -1.78 18.30 -3.22
C MET A 82 -2.82 19.02 -2.35
N ALA A 83 -4.10 18.73 -2.66
CA ALA A 83 -5.20 19.14 -1.81
C ALA A 83 -5.31 18.23 -0.57
N LEU A 84 -5.87 18.74 0.51
CA LEU A 84 -6.15 17.98 1.73
C LEU A 84 -7.01 16.75 1.41
N GLY A 85 -6.58 15.58 1.91
CA GLY A 85 -7.21 14.28 1.63
C GLY A 85 -6.86 13.68 0.27
N GLN A 86 -6.12 14.38 -0.57
CA GLN A 86 -5.70 13.83 -1.87
C GLN A 86 -4.63 12.75 -1.70
N ILE A 87 -4.77 11.68 -2.49
CA ILE A 87 -3.77 10.61 -2.61
C ILE A 87 -3.28 10.56 -4.05
N ARG A 88 -1.98 10.39 -4.25
CA ARG A 88 -1.35 10.24 -5.57
C ARG A 88 -0.48 8.99 -5.62
N TYR A 89 -0.57 8.26 -6.72
CA TYR A 89 0.38 7.21 -7.06
C TYR A 89 1.69 7.84 -7.54
N SER A 90 2.82 7.30 -7.10
CA SER A 90 4.16 7.77 -7.44
C SER A 90 5.16 6.62 -7.49
N LEU A 91 6.35 6.92 -7.97
CA LEU A 91 7.49 6.01 -7.96
C LEU A 91 8.62 6.62 -7.14
N ILE A 92 9.39 5.76 -6.48
CA ILE A 92 10.73 6.05 -5.97
C ILE A 92 11.72 5.45 -6.96
N THR A 93 12.66 6.24 -7.45
CA THR A 93 13.66 5.79 -8.43
C THR A 93 15.08 5.99 -7.91
N ASN A 94 16.01 5.22 -8.46
CA ASN A 94 17.44 5.50 -8.29
C ASN A 94 17.89 6.60 -9.27
N GLU A 95 19.16 7.02 -9.17
CA GLU A 95 19.75 8.07 -10.02
C GLU A 95 19.75 7.73 -11.50
N GLN A 96 19.70 6.46 -11.88
CA GLN A 96 19.65 5.99 -13.26
C GLN A 96 18.20 5.85 -13.78
N GLY A 97 17.19 6.22 -12.97
CA GLY A 97 15.77 6.12 -13.30
C GLY A 97 15.18 4.73 -13.13
N GLY A 98 15.93 3.78 -12.56
CA GLY A 98 15.40 2.45 -12.20
C GLY A 98 14.42 2.55 -11.04
N ILE A 99 13.29 1.85 -11.12
CA ILE A 99 12.26 1.86 -10.09
C ILE A 99 12.74 1.06 -8.87
N ILE A 100 12.74 1.70 -7.70
CA ILE A 100 13.00 1.09 -6.40
C ILE A 100 11.69 0.59 -5.79
N ASP A 101 10.64 1.45 -5.83
CA ASP A 101 9.33 1.14 -5.25
C ASP A 101 8.23 1.93 -5.97
N ASP A 102 7.02 1.39 -5.98
CA ASP A 102 5.80 2.07 -6.36
C ASP A 102 4.96 2.36 -5.11
N VAL A 103 4.54 3.61 -4.93
CA VAL A 103 4.05 4.10 -3.65
C VAL A 103 2.79 4.96 -3.80
N LEU A 104 2.03 5.08 -2.72
CA LEU A 104 0.96 6.06 -2.61
C LEU A 104 1.35 7.14 -1.62
N VAL A 105 1.29 8.41 -2.03
CA VAL A 105 1.49 9.56 -1.16
C VAL A 105 0.17 10.25 -0.90
N GLY A 106 -0.21 10.40 0.37
CA GLY A 106 -1.41 11.11 0.82
C GLY A 106 -1.04 12.35 1.63
N TYR A 107 -1.84 13.42 1.49
CA TYR A 107 -1.69 14.66 2.23
C TYR A 107 -2.85 14.87 3.20
N TYR A 108 -2.53 15.11 4.48
CA TYR A 108 -3.50 15.17 5.56
C TYR A 108 -3.17 16.29 6.55
N HIS A 109 -4.15 16.60 7.43
CA HIS A 109 -3.93 17.38 8.66
C HIS A 109 -4.23 16.50 9.86
N ASP A 110 -3.50 16.71 10.95
CA ASP A 110 -3.79 16.09 12.24
C ASP A 110 -4.94 16.80 12.97
N GLU A 111 -5.26 16.38 14.18
CA GLU A 111 -6.31 16.98 15.02
C GLU A 111 -6.05 18.44 15.43
N PHE A 112 -4.80 18.89 15.30
CA PHE A 112 -4.39 20.28 15.57
C PHE A 112 -4.27 21.12 14.30
N GLY A 113 -4.66 20.56 13.14
CA GLY A 113 -4.55 21.23 11.84
C GLY A 113 -3.14 21.27 11.26
N GLN A 114 -2.18 20.53 11.83
CA GLN A 114 -0.82 20.51 11.30
C GLN A 114 -0.72 19.57 10.09
N PRO A 115 -0.09 20.02 9.01
CA PRO A 115 0.03 19.22 7.79
C PRO A 115 1.01 18.07 7.96
N PHE A 116 0.65 16.91 7.39
CA PHE A 116 1.55 15.77 7.27
C PHE A 116 1.25 14.97 5.99
N TYR A 117 2.23 14.18 5.59
CA TYR A 117 2.10 13.23 4.49
C TYR A 117 2.20 11.80 5.02
N VAL A 118 1.48 10.89 4.37
CA VAL A 118 1.63 9.44 4.57
C VAL A 118 2.11 8.84 3.26
N LEU A 119 3.20 8.10 3.33
CA LEU A 119 3.71 7.31 2.22
C LEU A 119 3.43 5.84 2.51
N VAL A 120 2.67 5.20 1.62
CA VAL A 120 2.40 3.75 1.67
C VAL A 120 3.39 3.09 0.74
N VAL A 121 4.18 2.17 1.27
CA VAL A 121 5.31 1.52 0.60
C VAL A 121 5.20 0.00 0.64
N ASN A 122 5.87 -0.69 -0.27
CA ASN A 122 5.94 -2.15 -0.28
C ASN A 122 6.97 -2.72 0.69
#